data_209d2f9f9c6d7e59c96a12b4bcb83508
#
_entry.id   209d2f9f9c6d7e59c96a12b4bcb83508
#
_cell.length_a   1.000
_cell.length_b   1.000
_cell.length_c   1.000
_cell.angle_alpha   90.00
_cell.angle_beta   90.00
_cell.angle_gamma   90.00
#
_symmetry.space_group_name_H-M   'P 1'
#
loop_
_entity.id
_entity.type
_entity.pdbx_description
1 polymer ?
#
loop_
_entity_poly.entity_id
_entity_poly.type
_entity_poly.pdbx_seq_one_letter_code
_entity_poly.pdbx_strand_id
1 'polypeptide(L)'
;MEASADLSIITLVAHASAVVQIVLAILLIFSLVSWTIIFQKWFQMSRARREARNFDKRFWGGADLNKLYESATERRSSIGPQEGIFYSSMTEFLRSRASNLEARAGTFGVIDGVSRAMRARYQRELDILESGLRVLATIGSVSP
;
A
#
# COMPACT_ATOMS: atom_id res chain seq x y z
N MET A 1 24.99 -37.12 -3.33
CA MET A 1 23.77 -37.90 -3.09
C MET A 1 22.48 -37.14 -3.45
N GLU A 2 22.49 -35.82 -3.46
CA GLU A 2 21.29 -34.97 -3.75
C GLU A 2 20.88 -34.97 -5.25
N ALA A 3 21.85 -34.97 -6.17
CA ALA A 3 21.58 -34.96 -7.61
C ALA A 3 20.81 -36.16 -8.14
N SER A 4 20.95 -37.31 -7.50
CA SER A 4 20.21 -38.55 -7.88
C SER A 4 18.75 -38.56 -7.40
N ALA A 5 18.45 -37.82 -6.33
CA ALA A 5 17.08 -37.65 -5.83
C ALA A 5 16.28 -36.68 -6.72
N ASP A 6 16.88 -35.63 -7.19
CA ASP A 6 16.25 -34.65 -8.09
C ASP A 6 15.87 -35.24 -9.45
N LEU A 7 16.75 -36.06 -10.03
CA LEU A 7 16.46 -36.78 -11.26
C LEU A 7 15.31 -37.82 -11.08
N SER A 8 15.20 -38.43 -9.90
CA SER A 8 14.11 -39.36 -9.56
C SER A 8 12.76 -38.62 -9.45
N ILE A 9 12.70 -37.42 -8.87
CA ILE A 9 11.47 -36.64 -8.74
C ILE A 9 10.98 -36.18 -10.12
N ILE A 10 11.87 -35.67 -10.96
CA ILE A 10 11.52 -35.23 -12.32
C ILE A 10 11.01 -36.40 -13.16
N THR A 11 11.66 -37.56 -13.09
CA THR A 11 11.23 -38.78 -13.84
C THR A 11 9.90 -39.33 -13.32
N LEU A 12 9.66 -39.28 -11.99
CA LEU A 12 8.37 -39.65 -11.41
C LEU A 12 7.24 -38.75 -11.88
N VAL A 13 7.46 -37.43 -11.93
CA VAL A 13 6.48 -36.48 -12.43
C VAL A 13 6.25 -36.66 -13.94
N ALA A 14 7.30 -36.91 -14.72
CA ALA A 14 7.18 -37.12 -16.16
C ALA A 14 6.42 -38.43 -16.52
N HIS A 15 6.49 -39.46 -15.69
CA HIS A 15 5.74 -40.72 -15.85
C HIS A 15 4.40 -40.74 -15.11
N ALA A 16 4.03 -39.67 -14.42
CA ALA A 16 2.72 -39.56 -13.77
C ALA A 16 1.59 -39.46 -14.81
N SER A 17 0.38 -39.86 -14.41
CA SER A 17 -0.82 -39.68 -15.23
C SER A 17 -1.01 -38.21 -15.64
N ALA A 18 -1.53 -37.95 -16.84
CA ALA A 18 -1.82 -36.61 -17.35
C ALA A 18 -2.63 -35.76 -16.37
N VAL A 19 -3.55 -36.36 -15.63
CA VAL A 19 -4.34 -35.67 -14.59
C VAL A 19 -3.45 -35.14 -13.48
N VAL A 20 -2.50 -35.95 -13.00
CA VAL A 20 -1.56 -35.54 -11.95
C VAL A 20 -0.65 -34.40 -12.42
N GLN A 21 -0.17 -34.48 -13.66
CA GLN A 21 0.65 -33.39 -14.25
C GLN A 21 -0.09 -32.08 -14.34
N ILE A 22 -1.37 -32.09 -14.74
CA ILE A 22 -2.22 -30.89 -14.79
C ILE A 22 -2.40 -30.29 -13.39
N VAL A 23 -2.69 -31.12 -12.39
CA VAL A 23 -2.84 -30.65 -11.00
C VAL A 23 -1.56 -30.01 -10.49
N LEU A 24 -0.41 -30.65 -10.72
CA LEU A 24 0.90 -30.11 -10.32
C LEU A 24 1.19 -28.79 -11.02
N ALA A 25 0.88 -28.65 -12.32
CA ALA A 25 1.05 -27.42 -13.06
C ALA A 25 0.18 -26.28 -12.49
N ILE A 26 -1.07 -26.55 -12.15
CA ILE A 26 -1.97 -25.58 -11.52
C ILE A 26 -1.43 -25.13 -10.16
N LEU A 27 -0.99 -26.07 -9.32
CA LEU A 27 -0.41 -25.74 -8.02
C LEU A 27 0.87 -24.91 -8.16
N LEU A 28 1.71 -25.20 -9.14
CA LEU A 28 2.91 -24.41 -9.42
C LEU A 28 2.55 -22.98 -9.83
N ILE A 29 1.56 -22.80 -10.70
CA ILE A 29 1.08 -21.48 -11.11
C ILE A 29 0.55 -20.72 -9.90
N PHE A 30 -0.28 -21.31 -9.06
CA PHE A 30 -0.77 -20.67 -7.84
C PHE A 30 0.37 -20.28 -6.89
N SER A 31 1.38 -21.13 -6.75
CA SER A 31 2.57 -20.83 -5.96
C SER A 31 3.29 -19.59 -6.49
N LEU A 32 3.55 -19.50 -7.80
CA LEU A 32 4.23 -18.36 -8.43
C LEU A 32 3.41 -17.07 -8.28
N VAL A 33 2.10 -17.12 -8.47
CA VAL A 33 1.21 -15.97 -8.28
C VAL A 33 1.25 -15.50 -6.84
N SER A 34 1.16 -16.41 -5.86
CA SER A 34 1.24 -16.06 -4.43
C SER A 34 2.55 -15.38 -4.08
N TRP A 35 3.68 -15.91 -4.55
CA TRP A 35 5.00 -15.31 -4.36
C TRP A 35 5.09 -13.91 -4.94
N THR A 36 4.57 -13.72 -6.15
CA THR A 36 4.55 -12.41 -6.81
C THR A 36 3.78 -11.38 -5.98
N ILE A 37 2.60 -11.74 -5.47
CA ILE A 37 1.78 -10.86 -4.63
C ILE A 37 2.50 -10.52 -3.32
N ILE A 38 3.12 -11.52 -2.66
CA ILE A 38 3.87 -11.33 -1.42
C ILE A 38 5.02 -10.35 -1.64
N PHE A 39 5.84 -10.54 -2.67
CA PHE A 39 6.96 -9.65 -2.97
C PHE A 39 6.49 -8.24 -3.30
N GLN A 40 5.47 -8.08 -4.14
CA GLN A 40 4.90 -6.76 -4.45
C GLN A 40 4.46 -6.03 -3.18
N LYS A 41 3.74 -6.71 -2.30
CA LYS A 41 3.27 -6.12 -1.03
C LYS A 41 4.42 -5.79 -0.09
N TRP A 42 5.41 -6.65 0.00
CA TRP A 42 6.58 -6.40 0.83
C TRP A 42 7.38 -5.17 0.36
N PHE A 43 7.63 -5.06 -0.95
CA PHE A 43 8.28 -3.88 -1.53
C PHE A 43 7.46 -2.61 -1.32
N GLN A 44 6.14 -2.67 -1.57
CA GLN A 44 5.23 -1.54 -1.38
C GLN A 44 5.25 -1.07 0.09
N MET A 45 5.15 -1.99 1.04
CA MET A 45 5.17 -1.69 2.46
C MET A 45 6.53 -1.13 2.92
N SER A 46 7.62 -1.70 2.44
CA SER A 46 8.98 -1.23 2.76
C SER A 46 9.22 0.18 2.23
N ARG A 47 8.74 0.47 1.02
CA ARG A 47 8.82 1.81 0.42
C ARG A 47 7.98 2.81 1.22
N ALA A 48 6.72 2.48 1.52
CA ALA A 48 5.84 3.33 2.31
C ALA A 48 6.43 3.66 3.69
N ARG A 49 7.04 2.67 4.35
CA ARG A 49 7.73 2.89 5.64
C ARG A 49 8.95 3.81 5.53
N ARG A 50 9.71 3.73 4.44
CA ARG A 50 10.86 4.63 4.21
C ARG A 50 10.39 6.06 3.97
N GLU A 51 9.39 6.22 3.12
CA GLU A 51 8.79 7.53 2.80
C GLU A 51 8.19 8.16 4.06
N ALA A 52 7.45 7.40 4.86
CA ALA A 52 6.89 7.83 6.14
C ALA A 52 7.98 8.34 7.10
N ARG A 53 9.05 7.57 7.31
CA ARG A 53 10.17 7.99 8.18
C ARG A 53 10.90 9.23 7.66
N ASN A 54 11.02 9.38 6.36
CA ASN A 54 11.65 10.56 5.75
C ASN A 54 10.76 11.80 5.90
N PHE A 55 9.44 11.62 5.81
CA PHE A 55 8.47 12.68 6.07
C PHE A 55 8.49 13.09 7.54
N ASP A 56 8.43 12.13 8.48
CA ASP A 56 8.50 12.40 9.92
C ASP A 56 9.74 13.20 10.30
N LYS A 57 10.92 12.81 9.80
CA LYS A 57 12.16 13.54 10.08
C LYS A 57 12.10 14.99 9.60
N ARG A 58 11.48 15.24 8.44
CA ARG A 58 11.35 16.61 7.91
C ARG A 58 10.30 17.40 8.69
N PHE A 59 9.17 16.78 8.98
CA PHE A 59 8.06 17.42 9.68
C PHE A 59 8.46 17.82 11.12
N TRP A 60 9.04 16.89 11.89
CA TRP A 60 9.48 17.15 13.25
C TRP A 60 10.84 17.86 13.34
N GLY A 61 11.60 17.89 12.27
CA GLY A 61 12.85 18.64 12.17
C GLY A 61 12.67 20.15 11.98
N GLY A 62 11.44 20.67 12.05
CA GLY A 62 11.15 22.11 11.96
C GLY A 62 11.15 22.63 10.52
N ALA A 63 10.92 21.77 9.52
CA ALA A 63 10.77 22.22 8.14
C ALA A 63 9.54 23.12 7.99
N ASP A 64 9.64 24.12 7.13
CA ASP A 64 8.51 25.01 6.80
C ASP A 64 7.37 24.19 6.16
N LEU A 65 6.19 24.24 6.78
CA LEU A 65 5.00 23.52 6.32
C LEU A 65 4.60 23.89 4.89
N ASN A 66 4.84 25.15 4.48
CA ASN A 66 4.54 25.59 3.12
C ASN A 66 5.49 24.91 2.11
N LYS A 67 6.78 24.81 2.42
CA LYS A 67 7.75 24.09 1.57
C LYS A 67 7.45 22.61 1.49
N LEU A 68 7.01 21.99 2.59
CA LEU A 68 6.55 20.60 2.58
C LEU A 68 5.31 20.42 1.69
N TYR A 69 4.37 21.36 1.75
CA TYR A 69 3.18 21.32 0.91
C TYR A 69 3.50 21.51 -0.58
N GLU A 70 4.38 22.46 -0.94
CA GLU A 70 4.85 22.66 -2.31
C GLU A 70 5.52 21.41 -2.86
N SER A 71 6.45 20.81 -2.10
CA SER A 71 7.13 19.58 -2.51
C SER A 71 6.19 18.38 -2.66
N ALA A 72 5.13 18.31 -1.85
CA ALA A 72 4.08 17.29 -1.98
C ALA A 72 3.20 17.56 -3.22
N THR A 73 2.96 18.82 -3.56
CA THR A 73 2.19 19.22 -4.76
C THR A 73 2.91 18.82 -6.04
N GLU A 74 4.22 19.04 -6.13
CA GLU A 74 5.03 18.67 -7.27
C GLU A 74 5.07 17.13 -7.50
N ARG A 75 5.08 16.36 -6.40
CA ARG A 75 5.15 14.89 -6.44
C ARG A 75 3.82 14.20 -6.26
N ARG A 76 2.71 14.86 -6.53
CA ARG A 76 1.34 14.41 -6.22
C ARG A 76 1.01 12.97 -6.63
N SER A 77 1.62 12.45 -7.69
CA SER A 77 1.41 11.08 -8.16
C SER A 77 2.24 10.02 -7.42
N SER A 78 3.25 10.43 -6.64
CA SER A 78 4.20 9.52 -5.99
C SER A 78 4.45 9.84 -4.51
N ILE A 79 3.52 10.57 -3.86
CA ILE A 79 3.59 10.86 -2.44
C ILE A 79 3.25 9.63 -1.60
N GLY A 80 4.00 9.44 -0.50
CA GLY A 80 3.73 8.38 0.47
C GLY A 80 2.44 8.60 1.26
N PRO A 81 1.93 7.56 1.96
CA PRO A 81 0.66 7.64 2.68
C PRO A 81 0.59 8.78 3.69
N GLN A 82 1.60 8.98 4.52
CA GLN A 82 1.64 10.06 5.52
C GLN A 82 1.71 11.45 4.89
N GLU A 83 2.57 11.62 3.88
CA GLU A 83 2.67 12.86 3.14
C GLU A 83 1.36 13.18 2.41
N GLY A 84 0.64 12.16 1.94
CA GLY A 84 -0.69 12.27 1.33
C GLY A 84 -1.77 12.74 2.30
N ILE A 85 -1.74 12.26 3.55
CA ILE A 85 -2.62 12.73 4.62
C ILE A 85 -2.33 14.20 4.94
N PHE A 86 -1.06 14.56 5.11
CA PHE A 86 -0.62 15.93 5.33
C PHE A 86 -1.06 16.86 4.19
N TYR A 87 -0.84 16.46 2.94
CA TYR A 87 -1.25 17.22 1.76
C TYR A 87 -2.76 17.50 1.74
N SER A 88 -3.57 16.48 2.00
CA SER A 88 -5.03 16.62 2.03
C SER A 88 -5.49 17.56 3.15
N SER A 89 -4.86 17.48 4.32
CA SER A 89 -5.14 18.33 5.47
C SER A 89 -4.78 19.78 5.21
N MET A 90 -3.60 20.01 4.65
CA MET A 90 -3.12 21.37 4.34
C MET A 90 -3.93 22.00 3.22
N THR A 91 -4.33 21.23 2.22
CA THR A 91 -5.23 21.69 1.16
C THR A 91 -6.58 22.16 1.72
N GLU A 92 -7.19 21.38 2.63
CA GLU A 92 -8.45 21.74 3.24
C GLU A 92 -8.30 22.96 4.17
N PHE A 93 -7.20 23.04 4.91
CA PHE A 93 -6.89 24.18 5.75
C PHE A 93 -6.76 25.49 4.94
N LEU A 94 -6.00 25.46 3.84
CA LEU A 94 -5.83 26.62 2.95
C LEU A 94 -7.15 27.02 2.27
N ARG A 95 -7.94 26.02 1.87
CA ARG A 95 -9.28 26.24 1.31
C ARG A 95 -10.22 26.91 2.32
N SER A 96 -10.21 26.44 3.57
CA SER A 96 -11.03 27.01 4.63
C SER A 96 -10.66 28.47 4.93
N ARG A 97 -9.37 28.77 4.93
CA ARG A 97 -8.88 30.16 5.08
C ARG A 97 -9.30 31.05 3.92
N ALA A 98 -9.14 30.58 2.68
CA ALA A 98 -9.50 31.33 1.48
C ALA A 98 -11.02 31.62 1.37
N SER A 99 -11.86 30.72 1.90
CA SER A 99 -13.31 30.88 1.87
C SER A 99 -13.88 31.71 3.03
N ASN A 100 -13.04 32.30 3.88
CA ASN A 100 -13.46 33.00 5.12
C ASN A 100 -14.37 32.16 6.02
N LEU A 101 -14.25 30.83 5.96
CA LEU A 101 -14.99 29.93 6.83
C LEU A 101 -14.64 30.15 8.32
N GLU A 102 -13.43 30.63 8.61
CA GLU A 102 -13.02 31.01 9.96
C GLU A 102 -13.94 32.10 10.56
N ALA A 103 -14.36 33.04 9.74
CA ALA A 103 -15.27 34.12 10.19
C ALA A 103 -16.73 33.62 10.38
N ARG A 104 -17.13 32.52 9.69
CA ARG A 104 -18.50 32.00 9.71
C ARG A 104 -18.70 30.81 10.65
N ALA A 105 -17.73 29.90 10.73
CA ALA A 105 -17.85 28.64 11.48
C ALA A 105 -16.92 28.58 12.72
N GLY A 106 -16.08 29.60 12.90
CA GLY A 106 -15.06 29.62 13.95
C GLY A 106 -13.95 28.58 13.72
N THR A 107 -12.94 28.60 14.57
CA THR A 107 -11.79 27.68 14.54
C THR A 107 -12.21 26.20 14.58
N PHE A 108 -13.30 25.86 15.26
CA PHE A 108 -13.83 24.50 15.36
C PHE A 108 -14.30 23.94 14.02
N GLY A 109 -14.92 24.75 13.16
CA GLY A 109 -15.37 24.30 11.83
C GLY A 109 -14.22 23.97 10.89
N VAL A 110 -13.12 24.72 10.97
CA VAL A 110 -11.89 24.45 10.20
C VAL A 110 -11.23 23.16 10.68
N ILE A 111 -11.12 22.96 11.98
CA ILE A 111 -10.55 21.73 12.58
C ILE A 111 -11.37 20.50 12.18
N ASP A 112 -12.70 20.59 12.21
CA ASP A 112 -13.57 19.49 11.82
C ASP A 112 -13.42 19.15 10.32
N GLY A 113 -13.35 20.16 9.45
CA GLY A 113 -13.08 19.99 8.01
C GLY A 113 -11.76 19.28 7.75
N VAL A 114 -10.69 19.74 8.39
CA VAL A 114 -9.35 19.13 8.29
C VAL A 114 -9.36 17.69 8.81
N SER A 115 -9.96 17.45 9.98
CA SER A 115 -10.10 16.09 10.55
C SER A 115 -10.83 15.14 9.60
N ARG A 116 -11.88 15.61 8.95
CA ARG A 116 -12.66 14.82 7.98
C ARG A 116 -11.84 14.48 6.74
N ALA A 117 -11.09 15.45 6.21
CA ALA A 117 -10.19 15.24 5.08
C ALA A 117 -9.08 14.21 5.42
N MET A 118 -8.50 14.30 6.62
CA MET A 118 -7.52 13.33 7.12
C MET A 118 -8.10 11.91 7.18
N ARG A 119 -9.28 11.74 7.79
CA ARG A 119 -9.93 10.44 7.90
C ARG A 119 -10.26 9.84 6.55
N ALA A 120 -10.79 10.63 5.62
CA ALA A 120 -11.11 10.18 4.27
C ALA A 120 -9.85 9.68 3.51
N ARG A 121 -8.73 10.38 3.66
CA ARG A 121 -7.46 9.94 3.04
C ARG A 121 -6.90 8.71 3.73
N TYR A 122 -6.94 8.65 5.05
CA TYR A 122 -6.49 7.49 5.82
C TYR A 122 -7.25 6.21 5.42
N GLN A 123 -8.57 6.26 5.30
CA GLN A 123 -9.37 5.13 4.85
C GLN A 123 -8.96 4.65 3.44
N ARG A 124 -8.72 5.58 2.51
CA ARG A 124 -8.22 5.23 1.18
C ARG A 124 -6.89 4.49 1.20
N GLU A 125 -5.97 4.93 2.05
CA GLU A 125 -4.67 4.27 2.18
C GLU A 125 -4.82 2.86 2.78
N LEU A 126 -5.73 2.67 3.75
CA LEU A 126 -6.06 1.35 4.28
C LEU A 126 -6.65 0.44 3.21
N ASP A 127 -7.62 0.91 2.41
CA ASP A 127 -8.23 0.13 1.34
C ASP A 127 -7.19 -0.36 0.32
N ILE A 128 -6.22 0.48 -0.03
CA ILE A 128 -5.12 0.12 -0.93
C ILE A 128 -4.25 -0.98 -0.31
N LEU A 129 -3.93 -0.87 0.97
CA LEU A 129 -3.13 -1.86 1.69
C LEU A 129 -3.85 -3.21 1.83
N GLU A 130 -5.15 -3.19 2.09
CA GLU A 130 -5.96 -4.39 2.30
C GLU A 130 -6.34 -5.11 1.00
N SER A 131 -6.39 -4.40 -0.13
CA SER A 131 -6.85 -4.97 -1.41
C SER A 131 -6.11 -6.25 -1.82
N GLY A 132 -4.80 -6.33 -1.58
CA GLY A 132 -4.00 -7.52 -1.88
C GLY A 132 -4.16 -8.65 -0.87
N LEU A 133 -4.52 -8.36 0.38
CA LEU A 133 -4.73 -9.38 1.41
C LEU A 133 -6.01 -10.19 1.16
N ARG A 134 -7.04 -9.56 0.59
CA ARG A 134 -8.28 -10.25 0.21
C ARG A 134 -8.03 -11.32 -0.85
N VAL A 135 -7.20 -11.04 -1.85
CA VAL A 135 -6.83 -12.02 -2.88
C VAL A 135 -6.07 -13.20 -2.27
N LEU A 136 -5.11 -12.94 -1.37
CA LEU A 136 -4.38 -13.99 -0.66
C LEU A 136 -5.28 -14.85 0.22
N ALA A 137 -6.24 -14.24 0.91
CA ALA A 137 -7.22 -14.96 1.72
C ALA A 137 -8.11 -15.89 0.85
N THR A 138 -8.54 -15.42 -0.33
CA THR A 138 -9.32 -16.24 -1.26
C THR A 138 -8.51 -17.42 -1.78
N ILE A 139 -7.25 -17.21 -2.18
CA ILE A 139 -6.37 -18.29 -2.64
C ILE A 139 -6.12 -19.30 -1.50
N GLY A 140 -5.88 -18.81 -0.27
CA GLY A 140 -5.67 -19.66 0.90
C GLY A 140 -6.88 -20.50 1.28
N SER A 141 -8.11 -19.99 1.07
CA SER A 141 -9.34 -20.72 1.37
C SER A 141 -9.71 -21.76 0.31
N VAL A 142 -9.22 -21.62 -0.91
CA VAL A 142 -9.47 -22.55 -2.04
C VAL A 142 -8.35 -23.61 -2.16
N SER A 143 -7.21 -23.34 -1.52
CA SER A 143 -6.10 -24.32 -1.49
C SER A 143 -6.44 -25.47 -0.54
N PRO A 144 -6.40 -26.74 -1.01
CA PRO A 144 -6.65 -27.91 -0.17
C PRO A 144 -5.54 -28.13 0.88
#